data_399883e52baa29310c2e2690b63af22d
#
_entry.id   399883e52baa29310c2e2690b63af22d
#
_cell.length_a   1.000
_cell.length_b   1.000
_cell.length_c   1.000
_cell.angle_alpha   90.00
_cell.angle_beta   90.00
_cell.angle_gamma   90.00
#
_symmetry.space_group_name_H-M   'P 1'
#
loop_
_entity.id
_entity.type
_entity.pdbx_description
1 polymer ?
#
loop_
_entity_poly.entity_id
_entity_poly.type
_entity_poly.pdbx_seq_one_letter_code
_entity_poly.pdbx_strand_id
1 'polypeptide(L)'
;MEIHYKNIILRDMVVADIEDEIRWNTVETEWGLWDAPWEDFFSDFDPDVYREETLKKLQAPKDGFRWRLQVAYAHGTHIGDVSTYLIDDNYEWVAEKSLQPGQHYFYAVGVGIKEPPYWSQGLGTEALAAYIRYHLEMGHTNICTETWSGNVRMVKCAEKLGFYVCDRENGYRTVRGEKVDGLTFRLDVDKFRRLFE
;
A
#
# COMPACT_ATOMS: atom_id res chain seq x y z
N MET A 1 -1.35 -14.16 11.05
CA MET A 1 -0.97 -14.52 9.65
C MET A 1 0.43 -14.03 9.38
N GLU A 2 1.26 -14.82 8.66
CA GLU A 2 2.59 -14.40 8.20
C GLU A 2 2.85 -14.94 6.81
N ILE A 3 3.45 -14.13 5.94
CA ILE A 3 3.87 -14.48 4.58
C ILE A 3 5.34 -14.11 4.46
N HIS A 4 6.21 -15.10 4.31
CA HIS A 4 7.64 -14.91 4.12
C HIS A 4 7.98 -14.83 2.63
N TYR A 5 8.68 -13.78 2.23
CA TYR A 5 9.14 -13.61 0.86
C TYR A 5 10.47 -12.87 0.80
N LYS A 6 11.52 -13.58 0.34
CA LYS A 6 12.90 -13.04 0.28
C LYS A 6 13.34 -12.41 1.61
N ASN A 7 13.53 -11.09 1.63
CA ASN A 7 14.02 -10.36 2.79
C ASN A 7 12.91 -9.78 3.67
N ILE A 8 11.63 -9.98 3.31
CA ILE A 8 10.51 -9.40 4.05
C ILE A 8 9.56 -10.46 4.60
N ILE A 9 8.85 -10.05 5.63
CA ILE A 9 7.72 -10.78 6.20
C ILE A 9 6.52 -9.83 6.17
N LEU A 10 5.44 -10.24 5.50
CA LEU A 10 4.14 -9.59 5.66
C LEU A 10 3.42 -10.27 6.81
N ARG A 11 2.92 -9.51 7.76
CA ARG A 11 2.26 -10.06 8.94
C ARG A 11 1.12 -9.20 9.45
N ASP A 12 0.26 -9.81 10.25
CA ASP A 12 -0.71 -9.04 11.02
C ASP A 12 0.02 -8.08 11.97
N MET A 13 -0.58 -6.92 12.21
CA MET A 13 -0.10 -5.95 13.18
C MET A 13 -0.08 -6.54 14.59
N VAL A 14 0.96 -6.24 15.33
CA VAL A 14 1.14 -6.58 16.76
C VAL A 14 1.21 -5.31 17.62
N VAL A 15 1.08 -5.46 18.93
CA VAL A 15 1.06 -4.31 19.86
C VAL A 15 2.33 -3.45 19.76
N ALA A 16 3.49 -4.07 19.53
CA ALA A 16 4.76 -3.35 19.40
C ALA A 16 4.79 -2.38 18.20
N ASP A 17 4.04 -2.65 17.14
CA ASP A 17 4.00 -1.81 15.94
C ASP A 17 3.28 -0.47 16.15
N ILE A 18 2.47 -0.36 17.21
CA ILE A 18 1.70 0.85 17.51
C ILE A 18 2.63 2.05 17.69
N GLU A 19 3.72 1.89 18.38
CA GLU A 19 4.66 2.98 18.65
C GLU A 19 5.44 3.38 17.40
N ASP A 20 5.73 2.44 16.49
CA ASP A 20 6.30 2.75 15.19
C ASP A 20 5.33 3.57 14.32
N GLU A 21 4.07 3.17 14.26
CA GLU A 21 3.03 3.92 13.52
C GLU A 21 2.84 5.33 14.11
N ILE A 22 2.85 5.47 15.44
CA ILE A 22 2.78 6.80 16.09
C ILE A 22 4.00 7.64 15.71
N ARG A 23 5.19 7.09 15.80
CA ARG A 23 6.45 7.76 15.44
C ARG A 23 6.43 8.24 13.98
N TRP A 24 5.97 7.40 13.05
CA TRP A 24 5.86 7.75 11.62
C TRP A 24 4.80 8.79 11.31
N ASN A 25 3.80 8.96 12.17
CA ASN A 25 2.75 9.96 11.99
C ASN A 25 2.95 11.22 12.83
N THR A 26 4.02 11.30 13.64
CA THR A 26 4.29 12.48 14.51
C THR A 26 5.70 13.04 14.33
N VAL A 27 6.71 12.20 14.18
CA VAL A 27 8.13 12.60 14.20
C VAL A 27 8.82 12.33 12.85
N GLU A 28 8.70 11.10 12.34
CA GLU A 28 9.39 10.64 11.13
C GLU A 28 8.44 10.64 9.93
N THR A 29 7.96 11.82 9.57
CA THR A 29 6.88 12.03 8.60
C THR A 29 7.36 12.13 7.14
N GLU A 30 8.64 11.91 6.86
CA GLU A 30 9.22 12.07 5.51
C GLU A 30 8.55 11.18 4.44
N TRP A 31 8.01 10.04 4.83
CA TRP A 31 7.30 9.14 3.92
C TRP A 31 6.10 9.81 3.24
N GLY A 32 5.36 10.68 3.96
CA GLY A 32 4.20 11.40 3.42
C GLY A 32 4.54 12.32 2.25
N LEU A 33 5.81 12.78 2.14
CA LEU A 33 6.28 13.59 1.00
C LEU A 33 6.30 12.80 -0.33
N TRP A 34 6.20 11.48 -0.28
CA TRP A 34 6.23 10.59 -1.44
C TRP A 34 4.89 9.93 -1.72
N ASP A 35 4.05 9.75 -0.70
CA ASP A 35 2.73 9.15 -0.86
C ASP A 35 1.78 10.13 -1.56
N ALA A 36 1.14 11.02 -0.83
CA ALA A 36 0.27 12.08 -1.38
C ALA A 36 0.67 13.43 -0.76
N PRO A 37 1.72 14.10 -1.27
CA PRO A 37 2.33 15.28 -0.65
C PRO A 37 1.42 16.51 -0.61
N TRP A 38 0.22 16.44 -1.16
CA TRP A 38 -0.84 17.45 -1.08
C TRP A 38 -1.83 17.20 0.04
N GLU A 39 -1.77 16.01 0.68
CA GLU A 39 -2.63 15.66 1.81
C GLU A 39 -1.95 16.02 3.13
N ASP A 40 -2.74 16.44 4.08
CA ASP A 40 -2.28 16.64 5.45
C ASP A 40 -2.61 15.41 6.31
N PHE A 41 -1.72 14.42 6.27
CA PHE A 41 -1.90 13.18 7.03
C PHE A 41 -1.69 13.33 8.53
N PHE A 42 -1.07 14.43 8.97
CA PHE A 42 -0.45 14.49 10.29
C PHE A 42 -1.11 15.47 11.25
N SER A 43 -1.79 16.54 10.74
CA SER A 43 -2.33 17.62 11.58
C SER A 43 -3.38 17.14 12.59
N ASP A 44 -4.22 16.20 12.18
CA ASP A 44 -5.32 15.67 13.01
C ASP A 44 -4.99 14.33 13.68
N PHE A 45 -3.71 13.88 13.58
CA PHE A 45 -3.30 12.62 14.18
C PHE A 45 -3.13 12.74 15.69
N ASP A 46 -3.99 12.03 16.44
CA ASP A 46 -3.92 11.94 17.90
C ASP A 46 -3.31 10.59 18.31
N PRO A 47 -2.07 10.58 18.87
CA PRO A 47 -1.39 9.35 19.27
C PRO A 47 -2.14 8.52 20.31
N ASP A 48 -2.84 9.16 21.24
CA ASP A 48 -3.52 8.46 22.33
C ASP A 48 -4.82 7.82 21.81
N VAL A 49 -5.57 8.53 20.99
CA VAL A 49 -6.74 7.97 20.29
C VAL A 49 -6.33 6.82 19.40
N TYR A 50 -5.27 6.99 18.60
CA TYR A 50 -4.76 5.93 17.71
C TYR A 50 -4.38 4.67 18.50
N ARG A 51 -3.64 4.84 19.61
CA ARG A 51 -3.21 3.72 20.48
C ARG A 51 -4.41 2.97 21.04
N GLU A 52 -5.38 3.70 21.62
CA GLU A 52 -6.57 3.09 22.24
C GLU A 52 -7.40 2.32 21.22
N GLU A 53 -7.71 2.93 20.06
CA GLU A 53 -8.48 2.28 19.02
C GLU A 53 -7.77 1.07 18.41
N THR A 54 -6.45 1.17 18.20
CA THR A 54 -5.67 0.07 17.63
C THR A 54 -5.59 -1.10 18.59
N LEU A 55 -5.38 -0.85 19.89
CA LEU A 55 -5.43 -1.91 20.91
C LEU A 55 -6.79 -2.63 20.93
N LYS A 56 -7.89 -1.92 20.80
CA LYS A 56 -9.23 -2.52 20.68
C LYS A 56 -9.35 -3.38 19.41
N LYS A 57 -8.88 -2.88 18.26
CA LYS A 57 -8.90 -3.61 16.98
C LYS A 57 -8.05 -4.88 17.03
N LEU A 58 -6.91 -4.86 17.74
CA LEU A 58 -6.03 -6.02 17.89
C LEU A 58 -6.63 -7.16 18.71
N GLN A 59 -7.62 -6.88 19.57
CA GLN A 59 -8.34 -7.89 20.36
C GLN A 59 -9.42 -8.62 19.55
N ALA A 60 -9.85 -8.04 18.42
CA ALA A 60 -10.88 -8.65 17.58
C ALA A 60 -10.32 -9.85 16.79
N PRO A 61 -11.13 -10.91 16.59
CA PRO A 61 -10.75 -12.01 15.69
C PRO A 61 -10.39 -11.47 14.29
N LYS A 62 -9.33 -12.01 13.70
CA LYS A 62 -8.89 -11.64 12.36
C LYS A 62 -9.20 -12.77 11.39
N ASP A 63 -10.41 -12.78 10.87
CA ASP A 63 -10.86 -13.73 9.86
C ASP A 63 -10.89 -13.11 8.47
N GLY A 64 -10.83 -13.95 7.44
CA GLY A 64 -10.97 -13.52 6.04
C GLY A 64 -9.73 -12.82 5.46
N PHE A 65 -9.99 -12.04 4.41
CA PHE A 65 -8.97 -11.33 3.66
C PHE A 65 -8.31 -10.20 4.48
N ARG A 66 -7.00 -10.01 4.32
CA ARG A 66 -6.23 -8.96 4.99
C ARG A 66 -6.08 -7.74 4.09
N TRP A 67 -6.88 -6.72 4.35
CA TRP A 67 -6.84 -5.43 3.64
C TRP A 67 -5.55 -4.63 3.90
N ARG A 68 -4.87 -4.92 4.99
CA ARG A 68 -3.57 -4.35 5.36
C ARG A 68 -2.74 -5.38 6.10
N LEU A 69 -1.44 -5.44 5.78
CA LEU A 69 -0.43 -6.19 6.50
C LEU A 69 0.78 -5.31 6.77
N GLN A 70 1.43 -5.53 7.91
CA GLN A 70 2.68 -4.86 8.25
C GLN A 70 3.84 -5.51 7.48
N VAL A 71 4.80 -4.69 7.07
CA VAL A 71 6.05 -5.13 6.43
C VAL A 71 7.14 -5.15 7.48
N ALA A 72 7.67 -6.32 7.76
CA ALA A 72 8.88 -6.49 8.57
C ALA A 72 10.05 -6.92 7.66
N TYR A 73 11.21 -6.30 7.87
CA TYR A 73 12.47 -6.66 7.23
C TYR A 73 13.20 -7.67 8.10
N ALA A 74 13.87 -8.65 7.52
CA ALA A 74 14.70 -9.68 8.18
C ALA A 74 14.58 -9.64 9.72
N HIS A 75 14.77 -10.60 10.47
CA HIS A 75 14.73 -10.58 11.96
C HIS A 75 13.57 -9.83 12.64
N GLY A 76 12.54 -9.37 11.90
CA GLY A 76 11.30 -8.81 12.45
C GLY A 76 11.26 -7.29 12.62
N THR A 77 12.24 -6.52 12.16
CA THR A 77 12.18 -5.05 12.21
C THR A 77 11.00 -4.53 11.39
N HIS A 78 10.06 -3.87 12.03
CA HIS A 78 8.90 -3.26 11.38
C HIS A 78 9.34 -2.02 10.58
N ILE A 79 9.00 -1.96 9.29
CA ILE A 79 9.48 -0.92 8.36
C ILE A 79 8.37 -0.26 7.53
N GLY A 80 7.13 -0.70 7.66
CA GLY A 80 6.02 -0.15 6.89
C GLY A 80 4.84 -1.10 6.74
N ASP A 81 4.06 -0.89 5.70
CA ASP A 81 2.86 -1.67 5.43
C ASP A 81 2.57 -1.88 3.94
N VAL A 82 1.72 -2.84 3.65
CA VAL A 82 0.99 -3.00 2.39
C VAL A 82 -0.50 -2.91 2.68
N SER A 83 -1.23 -2.32 1.76
CA SER A 83 -2.67 -2.14 1.93
C SER A 83 -3.43 -2.26 0.62
N THR A 84 -4.75 -2.44 0.73
CA THR A 84 -5.68 -2.51 -0.40
C THR A 84 -6.91 -1.68 -0.10
N TYR A 85 -7.42 -1.02 -1.11
CA TYR A 85 -8.75 -0.43 -1.16
C TYR A 85 -9.42 -0.79 -2.50
N LEU A 86 -10.69 -0.45 -2.65
CA LEU A 86 -11.43 -0.73 -3.87
C LEU A 86 -11.63 0.55 -4.68
N ILE A 87 -11.52 0.42 -6.00
CA ILE A 87 -11.90 1.44 -6.97
C ILE A 87 -12.82 0.85 -8.03
N ASP A 88 -13.70 1.68 -8.59
CA ASP A 88 -14.63 1.29 -9.64
C ASP A 88 -14.01 1.42 -11.05
N ASP A 89 -14.83 1.27 -12.08
CA ASP A 89 -14.40 1.38 -13.48
C ASP A 89 -14.01 2.81 -13.92
N ASN A 90 -14.33 3.82 -13.10
CA ASN A 90 -13.88 5.20 -13.28
C ASN A 90 -12.63 5.54 -12.46
N TYR A 91 -12.07 4.52 -11.78
CA TYR A 91 -10.94 4.64 -10.85
C TYR A 91 -11.26 5.49 -9.60
N GLU A 92 -12.54 5.58 -9.22
CA GLU A 92 -12.96 6.27 -8.01
C GLU A 92 -13.06 5.30 -6.83
N TRP A 93 -12.68 5.78 -5.64
CA TRP A 93 -12.75 4.98 -4.42
C TRP A 93 -14.17 4.50 -4.10
N VAL A 94 -14.29 3.22 -3.75
CA VAL A 94 -15.56 2.57 -3.38
C VAL A 94 -15.43 1.86 -2.04
N ALA A 95 -16.35 2.13 -1.12
CA ALA A 95 -16.44 1.36 0.11
C ALA A 95 -16.98 -0.06 -0.18
N GLU A 96 -16.35 -1.11 0.35
CA GLU A 96 -16.76 -2.51 0.17
C GLU A 96 -18.28 -2.70 0.43
N LYS A 97 -18.78 -2.12 1.54
CA LYS A 97 -20.20 -2.16 1.91
C LYS A 97 -21.16 -1.48 0.93
N SER A 98 -20.64 -0.69 0.00
CA SER A 98 -21.43 0.04 -1.00
C SER A 98 -21.52 -0.69 -2.33
N LEU A 99 -20.78 -1.79 -2.50
CA LEU A 99 -20.77 -2.57 -3.74
C LEU A 99 -22.15 -3.18 -3.99
N GLN A 100 -22.61 -3.05 -5.24
CA GLN A 100 -23.84 -3.69 -5.70
C GLN A 100 -23.54 -5.10 -6.23
N PRO A 101 -24.48 -6.04 -6.14
CA PRO A 101 -24.32 -7.37 -6.73
C PRO A 101 -23.95 -7.28 -8.22
N GLY A 102 -22.83 -7.87 -8.61
CA GLY A 102 -22.32 -7.87 -9.99
C GLY A 102 -21.59 -6.60 -10.41
N GLN A 103 -21.42 -5.62 -9.54
CA GLN A 103 -20.59 -4.45 -9.81
C GLN A 103 -19.13 -4.87 -10.00
N HIS A 104 -18.52 -4.36 -11.07
CA HIS A 104 -17.09 -4.55 -11.32
C HIS A 104 -16.28 -3.56 -10.46
N TYR A 105 -15.13 -3.99 -9.99
CA TYR A 105 -14.19 -3.19 -9.22
C TYR A 105 -12.78 -3.76 -9.32
N PHE A 106 -11.81 -2.94 -8.92
CA PHE A 106 -10.40 -3.33 -8.82
C PHE A 106 -9.93 -3.26 -7.38
N TYR A 107 -8.98 -4.12 -7.05
CA TYR A 107 -8.19 -4.06 -5.82
C TYR A 107 -6.99 -3.14 -6.05
N ALA A 108 -7.05 -1.92 -5.54
CA ALA A 108 -5.95 -0.98 -5.60
C ALA A 108 -4.97 -1.28 -4.46
N VAL A 109 -3.81 -1.84 -4.80
CA VAL A 109 -2.78 -2.23 -3.85
C VAL A 109 -1.71 -1.16 -3.70
N GLY A 110 -1.28 -0.92 -2.46
CA GLY A 110 -0.23 0.03 -2.13
C GLY A 110 0.85 -0.57 -1.23
N VAL A 111 2.00 0.10 -1.18
CA VAL A 111 3.09 -0.21 -0.27
C VAL A 111 3.73 1.06 0.27
N GLY A 112 3.85 1.17 1.58
CA GLY A 112 4.55 2.24 2.27
C GLY A 112 5.74 1.70 3.06
N ILE A 113 6.99 1.95 2.61
CA ILE A 113 8.16 1.78 3.46
C ILE A 113 8.35 3.11 4.20
N LYS A 114 8.08 3.10 5.49
CA LYS A 114 8.05 4.31 6.33
C LYS A 114 9.44 4.73 6.82
N GLU A 115 10.39 3.81 6.81
CA GLU A 115 11.75 3.97 7.31
C GLU A 115 12.71 4.36 6.17
N PRO A 116 13.22 5.61 6.10
CA PRO A 116 14.12 6.06 5.04
C PRO A 116 15.38 5.20 4.83
N PRO A 117 16.01 4.64 5.87
CA PRO A 117 17.19 3.77 5.68
C PRO A 117 16.93 2.53 4.83
N TYR A 118 15.68 2.10 4.68
CA TYR A 118 15.28 0.93 3.90
C TYR A 118 14.80 1.26 2.48
N TRP A 119 14.80 2.54 2.10
CA TRP A 119 14.40 2.96 0.76
C TRP A 119 15.41 2.56 -0.32
N SER A 120 14.92 2.39 -1.54
CA SER A 120 15.72 2.09 -2.74
C SER A 120 16.50 0.78 -2.70
N GLN A 121 16.21 -0.11 -1.74
CA GLN A 121 16.83 -1.43 -1.60
C GLN A 121 15.99 -2.56 -2.22
N GLY A 122 14.88 -2.24 -2.87
CA GLY A 122 13.97 -3.22 -3.48
C GLY A 122 12.92 -3.80 -2.52
N LEU A 123 12.98 -3.47 -1.22
CA LEU A 123 12.09 -4.04 -0.20
C LEU A 123 10.61 -3.74 -0.45
N GLY A 124 10.27 -2.53 -0.93
CA GLY A 124 8.91 -2.21 -1.34
C GLY A 124 8.41 -3.08 -2.50
N THR A 125 9.30 -3.41 -3.45
CA THR A 125 8.96 -4.32 -4.55
C THR A 125 8.76 -5.76 -4.05
N GLU A 126 9.58 -6.22 -3.12
CA GLU A 126 9.43 -7.54 -2.50
C GLU A 126 8.13 -7.63 -1.69
N ALA A 127 7.81 -6.59 -0.90
CA ALA A 127 6.59 -6.53 -0.10
C ALA A 127 5.33 -6.54 -0.99
N LEU A 128 5.32 -5.69 -2.02
CA LEU A 128 4.18 -5.63 -2.93
C LEU A 128 4.04 -6.91 -3.76
N ALA A 129 5.16 -7.55 -4.17
CA ALA A 129 5.12 -8.85 -4.85
C ALA A 129 4.48 -9.94 -3.96
N ALA A 130 4.87 -10.01 -2.69
CA ALA A 130 4.29 -10.95 -1.73
C ALA A 130 2.79 -10.70 -1.52
N TYR A 131 2.39 -9.43 -1.45
CA TYR A 131 0.99 -9.06 -1.26
C TYR A 131 0.14 -9.33 -2.51
N ILE A 132 0.66 -9.10 -3.71
CA ILE A 132 0.00 -9.48 -4.96
C ILE A 132 -0.19 -11.00 -5.04
N ARG A 133 0.81 -11.79 -4.68
CA ARG A 133 0.67 -13.26 -4.62
C ARG A 133 -0.47 -13.68 -3.68
N TYR A 134 -0.54 -13.07 -2.50
CA TYR A 134 -1.63 -13.30 -1.57
C TYR A 134 -3.00 -12.96 -2.18
N HIS A 135 -3.13 -11.86 -2.91
CA HIS A 135 -4.35 -11.53 -3.65
C HIS A 135 -4.70 -12.61 -4.68
N LEU A 136 -3.72 -13.05 -5.48
CA LEU A 136 -3.94 -14.09 -6.50
C LEU A 136 -4.35 -15.44 -5.89
N GLU A 137 -3.77 -15.82 -4.74
CA GLU A 137 -4.17 -17.03 -3.98
C GLU A 137 -5.61 -16.91 -3.46
N MET A 138 -6.08 -15.72 -3.14
CA MET A 138 -7.48 -15.44 -2.77
C MET A 138 -8.43 -15.34 -3.98
N GLY A 139 -7.91 -15.50 -5.21
CA GLY A 139 -8.68 -15.41 -6.45
C GLY A 139 -8.88 -14.00 -6.98
N HIS A 140 -8.24 -12.99 -6.39
CA HIS A 140 -8.34 -11.60 -6.83
C HIS A 140 -7.39 -11.36 -8.01
N THR A 141 -7.94 -11.14 -9.21
CA THR A 141 -7.15 -10.93 -10.43
C THR A 141 -7.25 -9.52 -10.99
N ASN A 142 -8.27 -8.74 -10.60
CA ASN A 142 -8.43 -7.33 -10.98
C ASN A 142 -7.61 -6.44 -10.04
N ILE A 143 -6.29 -6.45 -10.23
CA ILE A 143 -5.36 -5.71 -9.34
C ILE A 143 -4.85 -4.49 -10.09
N CYS A 144 -4.89 -3.34 -9.41
CA CYS A 144 -4.31 -2.09 -9.87
C CYS A 144 -3.47 -1.44 -8.77
N THR A 145 -2.81 -0.36 -9.09
CA THR A 145 -2.14 0.52 -8.12
C THR A 145 -2.18 1.94 -8.65
N GLU A 146 -2.26 2.90 -7.75
CA GLU A 146 -2.32 4.32 -8.08
C GLU A 146 -1.14 5.05 -7.47
N THR A 147 -0.65 6.05 -8.19
CA THR A 147 0.39 6.95 -7.69
C THR A 147 0.44 8.21 -8.56
N TRP A 148 1.34 9.12 -8.27
CA TRP A 148 1.58 10.31 -9.07
C TRP A 148 2.93 10.26 -9.78
N SER A 149 3.05 10.99 -10.88
CA SER A 149 4.21 10.92 -11.79
C SER A 149 5.55 11.28 -11.14
N GLY A 150 5.55 12.04 -10.05
CA GLY A 150 6.76 12.39 -9.31
C GLY A 150 7.16 11.35 -8.25
N ASN A 151 6.31 10.38 -7.92
CA ASN A 151 6.69 9.25 -7.07
C ASN A 151 7.45 8.19 -7.88
N VAL A 152 8.65 8.56 -8.32
CA VAL A 152 9.48 7.71 -9.20
C VAL A 152 9.81 6.35 -8.59
N ARG A 153 9.79 6.22 -7.26
CA ARG A 153 10.01 4.95 -6.57
C ARG A 153 8.83 4.01 -6.79
N MET A 154 7.60 4.50 -6.59
CA MET A 154 6.40 3.69 -6.80
C MET A 154 6.19 3.37 -8.28
N VAL A 155 6.41 4.32 -9.20
CA VAL A 155 6.36 4.08 -10.64
C VAL A 155 7.30 2.93 -11.03
N LYS A 156 8.58 2.99 -10.61
CA LYS A 156 9.55 1.92 -10.89
C LYS A 156 9.19 0.59 -10.21
N CYS A 157 8.57 0.64 -9.04
CA CYS A 157 8.08 -0.56 -8.35
C CYS A 157 6.99 -1.24 -9.17
N ALA A 158 5.98 -0.48 -9.60
CA ALA A 158 4.88 -0.96 -10.42
C ALA A 158 5.39 -1.58 -11.75
N GLU A 159 6.26 -0.87 -12.48
CA GLU A 159 6.83 -1.36 -13.74
C GLU A 159 7.58 -2.69 -13.57
N LYS A 160 8.40 -2.82 -12.51
CA LYS A 160 9.13 -4.06 -12.19
C LYS A 160 8.20 -5.23 -11.90
N LEU A 161 7.04 -4.96 -11.29
CA LEU A 161 6.05 -5.98 -10.96
C LEU A 161 5.16 -6.38 -12.14
N GLY A 162 5.33 -5.74 -13.30
CA GLY A 162 4.57 -6.07 -14.49
C GLY A 162 3.30 -5.25 -14.68
N PHE A 163 3.11 -4.22 -13.89
CA PHE A 163 2.03 -3.26 -14.12
C PHE A 163 2.29 -2.43 -15.37
N TYR A 164 1.22 -1.95 -16.00
CA TYR A 164 1.23 -0.99 -17.09
C TYR A 164 0.26 0.16 -16.80
N VAL A 165 0.57 1.35 -17.26
CA VAL A 165 -0.31 2.52 -17.13
C VAL A 165 -1.59 2.27 -17.92
N CYS A 166 -2.74 2.29 -17.28
CA CYS A 166 -4.06 2.14 -17.91
C CYS A 166 -4.85 3.46 -17.92
N ASP A 167 -4.53 4.39 -17.01
CA ASP A 167 -5.11 5.72 -16.98
C ASP A 167 -4.09 6.78 -16.54
N ARG A 168 -4.28 8.02 -17.02
CA ARG A 168 -3.44 9.18 -16.69
C ARG A 168 -4.28 10.44 -16.62
N GLU A 169 -4.36 11.05 -15.45
CA GLU A 169 -4.94 12.37 -15.25
C GLU A 169 -3.85 13.45 -15.34
N ASN A 170 -3.81 14.18 -16.47
CA ASN A 170 -2.79 15.19 -16.71
C ASN A 170 -2.97 16.40 -15.80
N GLY A 171 -1.89 16.80 -15.12
CA GLY A 171 -1.88 17.99 -14.26
C GLY A 171 -2.77 17.83 -13.01
N TYR A 172 -2.94 16.61 -12.55
CA TYR A 172 -3.77 16.20 -11.40
C TYR A 172 -3.57 17.08 -10.17
N ARG A 173 -2.32 17.38 -9.82
CA ARG A 173 -1.95 18.22 -8.67
C ARG A 173 -0.76 19.10 -8.99
N THR A 174 -0.49 20.06 -8.09
CA THR A 174 0.75 20.83 -8.09
C THR A 174 1.57 20.43 -6.86
N VAL A 175 2.76 19.90 -7.09
CA VAL A 175 3.68 19.48 -6.03
C VAL A 175 4.98 20.25 -6.17
N ARG A 176 5.39 20.98 -5.13
CA ARG A 176 6.63 21.78 -5.11
C ARG A 176 6.72 22.77 -6.28
N GLY A 177 5.58 23.32 -6.70
CA GLY A 177 5.48 24.30 -7.79
C GLY A 177 5.38 23.69 -9.20
N GLU A 178 5.47 22.38 -9.34
CA GLU A 178 5.36 21.69 -10.62
C GLU A 178 4.04 20.91 -10.75
N LYS A 179 3.44 20.93 -11.93
CA LYS A 179 2.27 20.10 -12.22
C LYS A 179 2.70 18.65 -12.39
N VAL A 180 1.99 17.76 -11.71
CA VAL A 180 2.21 16.31 -11.76
C VAL A 180 0.94 15.61 -12.20
N ASP A 181 1.09 14.45 -12.82
CA ASP A 181 -0.02 13.63 -13.29
C ASP A 181 -0.40 12.58 -12.26
N GLY A 182 -1.68 12.25 -12.16
CA GLY A 182 -2.17 11.03 -11.54
C GLY A 182 -1.95 9.85 -12.49
N LEU A 183 -1.54 8.72 -11.95
CA LEU A 183 -1.27 7.50 -12.72
C LEU A 183 -1.99 6.32 -12.09
N THR A 184 -2.83 5.66 -12.88
CA THR A 184 -3.39 4.36 -12.52
C THR A 184 -2.73 3.28 -13.36
N PHE A 185 -2.24 2.26 -12.68
CA PHE A 185 -1.59 1.11 -13.29
C PHE A 185 -2.43 -0.14 -13.07
N ARG A 186 -2.49 -0.99 -14.09
CA ARG A 186 -3.15 -2.30 -14.03
C ARG A 186 -2.12 -3.41 -14.09
N LEU A 187 -2.31 -4.47 -13.30
CA LEU A 187 -1.43 -5.63 -13.30
C LEU A 187 -1.65 -6.50 -14.53
N ASP A 188 -0.58 -6.78 -15.26
CA ASP A 188 -0.52 -7.92 -16.17
C ASP A 188 -0.18 -9.18 -15.35
N VAL A 189 -1.22 -9.93 -14.98
CA VAL A 189 -1.10 -11.11 -14.12
C VAL A 189 -0.18 -12.17 -14.72
N ASP A 190 -0.24 -12.40 -16.03
CA ASP A 190 0.60 -13.39 -16.70
C ASP A 190 2.07 -12.96 -16.72
N LYS A 191 2.33 -11.66 -16.92
CA LYS A 191 3.68 -11.11 -16.81
C LYS A 191 4.20 -11.20 -15.37
N PHE A 192 3.37 -10.86 -14.39
CA PHE A 192 3.73 -10.97 -12.98
C PHE A 192 4.12 -12.41 -12.62
N ARG A 193 3.30 -13.39 -13.00
CA ARG A 193 3.58 -14.81 -12.73
C ARG A 193 4.92 -15.23 -13.33
N ARG A 194 5.20 -14.89 -14.58
CA ARG A 194 6.49 -15.22 -15.21
C ARG A 194 7.71 -14.61 -14.51
N LEU A 195 7.54 -13.49 -13.81
CA LEU A 195 8.64 -12.77 -13.14
C LEU A 195 8.85 -13.21 -11.68
N PHE A 196 7.79 -13.68 -11.01
CA PHE A 196 7.77 -13.84 -9.55
C PHE A 196 7.27 -15.22 -9.04
N GLU A 197 6.79 -16.10 -9.91
CA GLU A 197 6.46 -17.51 -9.65
C GLU A 197 7.40 -18.45 -10.39
#